data_3e99685bc6953d83c5aa5899c5c690a0
#
_entry.id   3e99685bc6953d83c5aa5899c5c690a0
#
_cell.length_a   1.000
_cell.length_b   1.000
_cell.length_c   1.000
_cell.angle_alpha   90.00
_cell.angle_beta   90.00
_cell.angle_gamma   90.00
#
_symmetry.space_group_name_H-M   'P 1'
#
loop_
_entity.id
_entity.type
_entity.pdbx_description
1 polymer ?
#
loop_
_entity_poly.entity_id
_entity_poly.type
_entity_poly.pdbx_seq_one_letter_code
_entity_poly.pdbx_strand_id
1 'polypeptide(L)' 'MALSNSVEESLKESSASLRNALAYAARQERPIVCTQIARLINEIEQIGSFDTILDKFEELANEKDV' A
#
# COMPACT_ATOMS: atom_id res chain seq x y z
N MET A 1 10.44 -3.46 -11.63
CA MET A 1 10.26 -2.06 -12.04
C MET A 1 9.73 -1.25 -10.87
N ALA A 2 10.39 -0.14 -10.53
CA ALA A 2 9.97 0.67 -9.39
C ALA A 2 8.76 1.54 -9.74
N LEU A 3 7.93 1.84 -8.75
CA LEU A 3 6.83 2.79 -8.92
C LEU A 3 7.39 4.17 -9.25
N SER A 4 6.65 4.92 -10.06
CA SER A 4 7.03 6.31 -10.31
C SER A 4 6.89 7.13 -9.03
N ASN A 5 7.66 8.22 -8.93
CA ASN A 5 7.59 9.09 -7.75
C ASN A 5 6.20 9.66 -7.54
N SER A 6 5.51 10.00 -8.62
CA SER A 6 4.15 10.55 -8.53
C SER A 6 3.17 9.55 -7.92
N VAL A 7 3.24 8.29 -8.35
CA VAL A 7 2.38 7.24 -7.83
C VAL A 7 2.73 6.95 -6.37
N GLU A 8 4.01 6.86 -6.07
CA GLU A 8 4.47 6.58 -4.71
C GLU A 8 4.03 7.67 -3.73
N GLU A 9 4.19 8.94 -4.10
CA GLU A 9 3.75 10.05 -3.25
C GLU A 9 2.23 10.07 -3.07
N SER A 10 1.49 9.84 -4.16
CA SER A 10 0.03 9.79 -4.09
C SER A 10 -0.45 8.68 -3.17
N LEU A 11 0.19 7.53 -3.20
CA LEU A 11 -0.14 6.42 -2.31
C LEU A 11 0.17 6.76 -0.85
N LYS A 12 1.28 7.45 -0.59
CA LYS A 12 1.61 7.90 0.77
C LYS A 12 0.58 8.88 1.29
N GLU A 13 0.16 9.84 0.47
CA GLU A 13 -0.86 10.81 0.85
C GLU A 13 -2.20 10.15 1.10
N SER A 14 -2.57 9.18 0.25
CA SER A 14 -3.81 8.43 0.41
C SER A 14 -3.80 7.63 1.72
N SER A 15 -2.68 6.98 2.01
CA SER A 15 -2.53 6.22 3.24
C SER A 15 -2.63 7.13 4.46
N ALA A 16 -2.01 8.31 4.42
CA ALA A 16 -2.08 9.27 5.51
C ALA A 16 -3.52 9.76 5.72
N SER A 17 -4.25 10.05 4.63
CA SER A 17 -5.65 10.46 4.71
C SER A 17 -6.53 9.36 5.28
N LEU A 18 -6.29 8.11 4.90
CA LEU A 18 -7.03 6.98 5.44
C LEU A 18 -6.74 6.75 6.93
N ARG A 19 -5.49 6.98 7.37
CA ARG A 19 -5.16 6.90 8.79
C ARG A 19 -5.88 7.96 9.61
N ASN A 20 -6.01 9.17 9.06
CA ASN A 20 -6.81 10.22 9.69
C ASN A 20 -8.29 9.81 9.76
N ALA A 21 -8.83 9.27 8.68
CA ALA A 21 -10.20 8.78 8.65
C ALA A 21 -10.42 7.67 9.68
N LEU A 22 -9.45 6.77 9.83
CA LEU A 22 -9.53 5.70 10.82
C LEU A 22 -9.56 6.26 12.24
N ALA A 23 -8.76 7.29 12.52
CA ALA A 23 -8.74 7.92 13.83
C ALA A 23 -10.09 8.55 14.17
N TYR A 24 -10.74 9.18 13.20
CA TYR A 24 -12.09 9.74 13.39
C TYR A 24 -13.13 8.63 13.53
N ALA A 25 -13.06 7.62 12.67
CA ALA A 25 -14.00 6.51 12.68
C ALA A 25 -13.95 5.73 13.99
N ALA A 26 -12.77 5.58 14.57
CA ALA A 26 -12.60 4.87 15.84
C ALA A 26 -13.39 5.49 16.99
N ARG A 27 -13.72 6.78 16.88
CA ARG A 27 -14.45 7.49 17.92
C ARG A 27 -15.95 7.54 17.69
N GLN A 28 -16.38 7.45 16.43
CA GLN A 28 -17.75 7.76 16.06
C GLN A 28 -18.48 6.68 15.27
N GLU A 29 -17.73 5.79 14.63
CA GLU A 29 -18.29 4.85 13.71
C GLU A 29 -18.36 3.42 14.26
N ARG A 30 -19.11 2.58 13.56
CA ARG A 30 -19.21 1.17 13.91
C ARG A 30 -17.88 0.45 13.62
N PRO A 31 -17.58 -0.60 14.37
CA PRO A 31 -16.34 -1.36 14.15
C PRO A 31 -16.12 -1.84 12.71
N ILE A 32 -17.21 -2.12 11.97
CA ILE A 32 -17.08 -2.56 10.57
C ILE A 32 -16.46 -1.47 9.70
N VAL A 33 -16.78 -0.20 9.96
CA VAL A 33 -16.20 0.92 9.22
C VAL A 33 -14.70 0.99 9.47
N CYS A 34 -14.28 0.87 10.72
CA CYS A 34 -12.87 0.87 11.09
C CYS A 34 -12.13 -0.29 10.42
N THR A 35 -12.74 -1.48 10.40
CA THR A 35 -12.15 -2.65 9.78
C THR A 35 -11.94 -2.44 8.27
N GLN A 36 -12.92 -1.85 7.60
CA GLN A 36 -12.81 -1.60 6.17
C GLN A 36 -11.73 -0.56 5.85
N ILE A 37 -11.64 0.51 6.65
CA ILE A 37 -10.61 1.53 6.45
C ILE A 37 -9.23 0.91 6.68
N ALA A 38 -9.06 0.13 7.75
CA ALA A 38 -7.79 -0.55 8.03
C ALA A 38 -7.38 -1.48 6.89
N ARG A 39 -8.35 -2.17 6.28
CA ARG A 39 -8.11 -3.03 5.12
C ARG A 39 -7.59 -2.23 3.93
N LEU A 40 -8.18 -1.06 3.67
CA LEU A 40 -7.73 -0.21 2.57
C LEU A 40 -6.30 0.28 2.79
N ILE A 41 -5.95 0.65 4.02
CA ILE A 41 -4.58 1.05 4.35
C ILE A 41 -3.62 -0.11 4.05
N ASN A 42 -3.97 -1.31 4.48
CA ASN A 42 -3.16 -2.48 4.23
C ASN A 42 -3.00 -2.77 2.74
N GLU A 43 -4.07 -2.63 1.96
CA GLU A 43 -4.02 -2.83 0.51
C GLU A 43 -3.10 -1.82 -0.17
N ILE A 44 -3.11 -0.57 0.26
CA ILE A 44 -2.21 0.44 -0.28
C ILE A 44 -0.75 0.08 0.03
N GLU A 45 -0.47 -0.35 1.25
CA GLU A 45 0.87 -0.77 1.65
C GLU A 45 1.34 -1.98 0.85
N GLN A 46 0.44 -2.89 0.52
CA GLN A 46 0.75 -4.07 -0.29
C GLN A 46 1.20 -3.71 -1.71
N ILE A 47 0.71 -2.61 -2.27
CA ILE A 47 1.12 -2.18 -3.60
C ILE A 47 2.64 -1.99 -3.67
N GLY A 48 3.22 -1.32 -2.67
CA GLY A 48 4.66 -1.15 -2.59
C GLY A 48 5.40 -2.47 -2.41
N SER A 49 4.83 -3.37 -1.60
CA SER A 49 5.42 -4.70 -1.38
C SER A 49 5.42 -5.54 -2.65
N PHE A 50 4.33 -5.50 -3.42
CA PHE A 50 4.26 -6.22 -4.69
C PHE A 50 5.30 -5.71 -5.68
N ASP A 51 5.48 -4.41 -5.76
CA ASP A 51 6.48 -3.82 -6.64
C ASP A 51 7.88 -4.33 -6.31
N THR A 52 8.22 -4.37 -5.03
CA THR A 52 9.51 -4.88 -4.56
C THR A 52 9.69 -6.37 -4.90
N ILE A 53 8.64 -7.16 -4.71
CA ILE A 53 8.67 -8.59 -5.03
C ILE A 53 8.88 -8.81 -6.53
N LEU A 54 8.20 -8.06 -7.36
CA LEU A 54 8.34 -8.15 -8.80
C LEU A 54 9.75 -7.80 -9.26
N ASP A 55 10.35 -6.78 -8.67
CA ASP A 55 11.73 -6.40 -8.96
C ASP A 55 12.70 -7.56 -8.63
N LYS A 56 12.50 -8.21 -7.50
CA LYS A 56 13.32 -9.35 -7.11
C LYS A 56 13.15 -10.52 -8.06
N PHE A 57 11.96 -10.78 -8.54
CA PHE A 57 11.71 -11.83 -9.51
C PHE A 57 12.42 -11.53 -10.83
N GLU A 58 12.41 -10.29 -11.28
CA GLU A 58 13.12 -9.89 -12.48
C GLU A 58 14.62 -10.10 -12.35
N GLU A 59 15.21 -9.76 -11.22
CA GLU A 59 16.62 -10.00 -10.95
C GLU A 59 16.99 -11.47 -11.01
N LEU A 60 16.16 -12.31 -10.38
CA LEU A 60 16.39 -13.77 -10.39
C LEU A 60 16.27 -14.34 -11.79
N ALA A 61 15.30 -13.88 -12.57
CA ALA A 61 15.12 -14.32 -13.94
C ALA A 61 16.32 -13.94 -14.80
N ASN A 62 16.85 -12.74 -14.62
CA ASN A 62 18.02 -12.29 -15.34
C ASN A 62 19.27 -13.10 -14.99
N GLU A 63 19.44 -13.48 -13.74
CA GLU A 63 20.55 -14.32 -13.31
C GLU A 63 20.48 -15.71 -13.94
N LYS A 64 19.29 -16.27 -14.12
CA LYS A 64 19.09 -17.58 -14.71
C LYS A 64 19.36 -17.61 -16.21
N ASP A 65 19.27 -16.50 -16.87
CA ASP A 65 19.46 -16.40 -18.32
C ASP A 65 20.94 -16.33 -18.73
N VAL A 66 21.86 -16.35 -17.79
CA VAL A 66 23.29 -16.27 -18.08
C VAL A 66 23.92 -17.64 -18.43
#